data_3ae3971cb09430c858bce693f5a18fa6
#
_entry.id   3ae3971cb09430c858bce693f5a18fa6
#
_cell.length_a   1.000
_cell.length_b   1.000
_cell.length_c   1.000
_cell.angle_alpha   90.00
_cell.angle_beta   90.00
_cell.angle_gamma   90.00
#
_symmetry.space_group_name_H-M   'P 1'
#
loop_
_entity.id
_entity.type
_entity.pdbx_description
1 polymer ?
#
loop_
_entity_poly.entity_id
_entity_poly.type
_entity_poly.pdbx_seq_one_letter_code
_entity_poly.pdbx_strand_id
1 'polypeptide(L)'
;MPSLIRLDDPDVRCVGVVLLTAVLLIGALVLEHGFSLLPCALCLMQRIWMMVAGIVVAVSLAHDTRRRTYPVLAALAALIGAGFSLRQLWIMAFPDSAPACGADISYLIEVFPAADVLQAMTFGTGNCADHSVAIPLSALAGFVMIITWALWHLHRLVRA
;
A
#
# COMPACT_ATOMS: atom_id res chain seq x y z
N MET A 1 30.34 -0.18 25.27
CA MET A 1 29.97 -1.21 24.27
C MET A 1 28.62 -0.81 23.73
N PRO A 2 28.49 -0.54 22.43
CA PRO A 2 27.20 -0.18 21.87
C PRO A 2 26.27 -1.38 22.03
N SER A 3 25.11 -1.13 22.66
CA SER A 3 24.05 -2.13 22.80
C SER A 3 23.66 -2.61 21.41
N LEU A 4 23.93 -3.87 21.12
CA LEU A 4 23.42 -4.56 19.95
C LEU A 4 21.94 -4.23 19.84
N ILE A 5 21.55 -3.60 18.73
CA ILE A 5 20.14 -3.29 18.39
C ILE A 5 19.38 -4.60 18.59
N ARG A 6 18.62 -4.70 19.67
CA ARG A 6 17.79 -5.87 19.92
C ARG A 6 16.66 -5.84 18.93
N LEU A 7 16.73 -6.67 17.90
CA LEU A 7 15.67 -6.85 16.91
C LEU A 7 14.33 -7.27 17.55
N ASP A 8 14.36 -7.70 18.81
CA ASP A 8 13.18 -8.02 19.61
C ASP A 8 12.45 -6.80 20.17
N ASP A 9 13.07 -5.60 20.09
CA ASP A 9 12.45 -4.37 20.59
C ASP A 9 11.27 -3.96 19.69
N PRO A 10 10.07 -3.69 20.26
CA PRO A 10 8.90 -3.28 19.48
C PRO A 10 9.16 -2.03 18.64
N ASP A 11 9.93 -1.08 19.15
CA ASP A 11 10.25 0.17 18.47
C ASP A 11 11.11 -0.06 17.22
N VAL A 12 12.12 -0.91 17.31
CA VAL A 12 13.00 -1.25 16.18
C VAL A 12 12.20 -1.89 15.04
N ARG A 13 11.23 -2.74 15.37
CA ARG A 13 10.37 -3.38 14.38
C ARG A 13 9.41 -2.40 13.70
N CYS A 14 8.81 -1.48 14.47
CA CYS A 14 7.99 -0.42 13.93
C CYS A 14 8.79 0.49 12.98
N VAL A 15 10.03 0.86 13.35
CA VAL A 15 10.94 1.60 12.47
C VAL A 15 11.21 0.82 11.18
N GLY A 16 11.43 -0.49 11.27
CA GLY A 16 11.61 -1.34 10.09
C GLY A 16 10.43 -1.29 9.12
N VAL A 17 9.19 -1.32 9.63
CA VAL A 17 7.99 -1.20 8.78
C VAL A 17 7.85 0.19 8.18
N VAL A 18 8.13 1.25 8.94
CA VAL A 18 8.11 2.63 8.42
C VAL A 18 9.15 2.80 7.30
N LEU A 19 10.35 2.27 7.48
CA LEU A 19 11.39 2.31 6.44
C LEU A 19 10.98 1.50 5.20
N LEU A 20 10.40 0.32 5.38
CA LEU A 20 9.88 -0.50 4.28
C LEU A 20 8.83 0.27 3.46
N THR A 21 7.84 0.86 4.14
CA THR A 21 6.79 1.65 3.45
C THR A 21 7.38 2.86 2.74
N ALA A 22 8.33 3.56 3.36
CA ALA A 22 9.01 4.69 2.74
C ALA A 22 9.79 4.28 1.48
N VAL A 23 10.55 3.19 1.53
CA VAL A 23 11.32 2.68 0.39
C VAL A 23 10.39 2.28 -0.77
N LEU A 24 9.28 1.60 -0.48
CA LEU A 24 8.30 1.21 -1.51
C LEU A 24 7.64 2.43 -2.15
N LEU A 25 7.26 3.44 -1.37
CA LEU A 25 6.66 4.67 -1.88
C LEU A 25 7.65 5.51 -2.70
N ILE A 26 8.88 5.68 -2.21
CA ILE A 26 9.94 6.38 -2.94
C ILE A 26 10.27 5.62 -4.23
N GLY A 27 10.38 4.31 -4.18
CA GLY A 27 10.60 3.47 -5.37
C GLY A 27 9.49 3.67 -6.41
N ALA A 28 8.23 3.72 -5.99
CA ALA A 28 7.09 3.99 -6.87
C ALA A 28 7.17 5.39 -7.52
N LEU A 29 7.57 6.42 -6.75
CA LEU A 29 7.76 7.78 -7.28
C LEU A 29 8.95 7.87 -8.26
N VAL A 30 10.03 7.17 -7.98
CA VAL A 30 11.19 7.10 -8.88
C VAL A 30 10.81 6.43 -10.20
N LEU A 31 10.03 5.37 -10.18
CA LEU A 31 9.52 4.70 -11.38
C LEU A 31 8.62 5.65 -12.20
N GLU A 32 7.74 6.39 -11.54
CA GLU A 32 6.85 7.35 -12.20
C GLU A 32 7.63 8.49 -12.89
N HIS A 33 8.49 9.18 -12.14
CA HIS A 33 9.21 10.36 -12.65
C HIS A 33 10.45 10.00 -13.48
N GLY A 34 11.13 8.90 -13.15
CA GLY A 34 12.34 8.48 -13.85
C GLY A 34 12.08 7.77 -15.17
N PHE A 35 10.98 7.03 -15.28
CA PHE A 35 10.61 6.27 -16.47
C PHE A 35 9.35 6.78 -17.16
N SER A 36 8.80 7.92 -16.70
CA SER A 36 7.56 8.54 -17.23
C SER A 36 6.37 7.57 -17.30
N LEU A 37 6.31 6.64 -16.33
CA LEU A 37 5.24 5.67 -16.19
C LEU A 37 4.06 6.34 -15.48
N LEU A 38 3.05 6.75 -16.23
CA LEU A 38 1.84 7.33 -15.64
C LEU A 38 1.14 6.30 -14.72
N PRO A 39 0.86 6.66 -13.46
CA PRO A 39 0.21 5.74 -12.54
C PRO A 39 -1.25 5.52 -12.92
N CYS A 40 -1.69 4.27 -12.96
CA CYS A 40 -3.10 3.95 -13.11
C CYS A 40 -3.88 4.24 -11.82
N ALA A 41 -5.21 4.31 -11.91
CA ALA A 41 -6.09 4.58 -10.79
C ALA A 41 -5.88 3.62 -9.60
N LEU A 42 -5.75 2.32 -9.87
CA LEU A 42 -5.49 1.30 -8.83
C LEU A 42 -4.10 1.45 -8.20
N CYS A 43 -3.09 1.85 -8.99
CA CYS A 43 -1.74 2.11 -8.46
C CYS A 43 -1.74 3.26 -7.43
N LEU A 44 -2.56 4.30 -7.67
CA LEU A 44 -2.72 5.40 -6.71
C LEU A 44 -3.38 4.92 -5.41
N MET A 45 -4.43 4.09 -5.50
CA MET A 45 -5.08 3.51 -4.33
C MET A 45 -4.12 2.66 -3.50
N GLN A 46 -3.29 1.85 -4.13
CA GLN A 46 -2.24 1.08 -3.44
C GLN A 46 -1.28 1.99 -2.68
N ARG A 47 -0.82 3.09 -3.30
CA ARG A 47 0.07 4.07 -2.65
C ARG A 47 -0.60 4.75 -1.46
N ILE A 48 -1.88 5.15 -1.58
CA ILE A 48 -2.64 5.77 -0.49
C ILE A 48 -2.73 4.81 0.69
N TRP A 49 -3.12 3.56 0.49
CA TRP A 49 -3.25 2.60 1.57
C TRP A 49 -1.91 2.17 2.17
N MET A 50 -0.83 2.14 1.36
CA MET A 50 0.53 1.94 1.85
C MET A 50 0.97 3.10 2.75
N MET A 51 0.67 4.34 2.35
CA MET A 51 0.92 5.55 3.14
C MET A 51 0.14 5.52 4.46
N VAL A 52 -1.16 5.20 4.41
CA VAL A 52 -2.00 5.09 5.62
C VAL A 52 -1.42 4.07 6.59
N ALA A 53 -1.06 2.88 6.12
CA ALA A 53 -0.43 1.85 6.95
C ALA A 53 0.88 2.34 7.57
N GLY A 54 1.76 2.97 6.78
CA GLY A 54 3.02 3.54 7.26
C GLY A 54 2.84 4.65 8.29
N ILE A 55 1.89 5.57 8.07
CA ILE A 55 1.56 6.66 9.02
C ILE A 55 1.04 6.08 10.35
N VAL A 56 0.15 5.09 10.30
CA VAL A 56 -0.37 4.45 11.52
C VAL A 56 0.77 3.85 12.36
N VAL A 57 1.74 3.18 11.71
CA VAL A 57 2.91 2.64 12.40
C VAL A 57 3.84 3.74 12.89
N ALA A 58 4.04 4.81 12.13
CA ALA A 58 4.84 5.97 12.55
C ALA A 58 4.23 6.67 13.77
N VAL A 59 2.90 6.84 13.79
CA VAL A 59 2.18 7.40 14.95
C VAL A 59 2.33 6.50 16.19
N SER A 60 2.38 5.18 16.02
CA SER A 60 2.62 4.27 17.14
C SER A 60 3.97 4.52 17.82
N LEU A 61 5.01 4.84 17.05
CA LEU A 61 6.35 5.19 17.58
C LEU A 61 6.32 6.46 18.43
N ALA A 62 5.49 7.45 18.05
CA ALA A 62 5.36 8.69 18.79
C ALA A 62 4.48 8.59 20.05
N HIS A 63 3.58 7.61 20.09
CA HIS A 63 2.58 7.49 21.15
C HIS A 63 2.87 6.28 22.07
N ASP A 64 2.68 5.05 21.59
CA ASP A 64 2.93 3.82 22.35
C ASP A 64 2.88 2.61 21.41
N THR A 65 4.04 2.00 21.16
CA THR A 65 4.18 0.82 20.31
C THR A 65 3.57 -0.46 20.90
N ARG A 66 3.24 -0.46 22.21
CA ARG A 66 2.63 -1.60 22.90
C ARG A 66 1.11 -1.63 22.81
N ARG A 67 0.48 -0.57 22.29
CA ARG A 67 -0.98 -0.55 22.09
C ARG A 67 -1.38 -1.42 20.92
N ARG A 68 -2.30 -2.35 21.15
CA ARG A 68 -2.83 -3.29 20.16
C ARG A 68 -3.60 -2.61 19.01
N THR A 69 -4.08 -1.39 19.23
CA THR A 69 -4.87 -0.63 18.23
C THR A 69 -4.07 -0.34 16.96
N TYR A 70 -2.79 0.02 17.09
CA TYR A 70 -1.97 0.41 15.93
C TYR A 70 -1.68 -0.74 14.96
N PRO A 71 -1.21 -1.92 15.40
CA PRO A 71 -0.99 -3.03 14.48
C PRO A 71 -2.31 -3.53 13.86
N VAL A 72 -3.45 -3.44 14.57
CA VAL A 72 -4.77 -3.77 13.99
C VAL A 72 -5.13 -2.79 12.88
N LEU A 73 -5.00 -1.48 13.10
CA LEU A 73 -5.29 -0.47 12.08
C LEU A 73 -4.34 -0.58 10.88
N ALA A 74 -3.05 -0.81 11.11
CA ALA A 74 -2.07 -1.03 10.05
C ALA A 74 -2.41 -2.29 9.22
N ALA A 75 -2.83 -3.39 9.88
CA ALA A 75 -3.26 -4.61 9.19
C ALA A 75 -4.52 -4.38 8.35
N LEU A 76 -5.51 -3.65 8.88
CA LEU A 76 -6.73 -3.30 8.12
C LEU A 76 -6.40 -2.46 6.88
N ALA A 77 -5.57 -1.43 7.02
CA ALA A 77 -5.13 -0.62 5.90
C ALA A 77 -4.38 -1.46 4.85
N ALA A 78 -3.49 -2.35 5.30
CA ALA A 78 -2.73 -3.24 4.43
C ALA A 78 -3.64 -4.28 3.73
N LEU A 79 -4.69 -4.79 4.39
CA LEU A 79 -5.67 -5.70 3.79
C LEU A 79 -6.44 -5.02 2.66
N ILE A 80 -6.88 -3.77 2.86
CA ILE A 80 -7.57 -3.00 1.83
C ILE A 80 -6.62 -2.74 0.64
N GLY A 81 -5.38 -2.32 0.91
CA GLY A 81 -4.36 -2.10 -0.12
C GLY A 81 -4.02 -3.37 -0.90
N ALA A 82 -3.93 -4.52 -0.23
CA ALA A 82 -3.74 -5.83 -0.87
C ALA A 82 -4.92 -6.19 -1.79
N GLY A 83 -6.15 -5.85 -1.40
CA GLY A 83 -7.34 -6.02 -2.23
C GLY A 83 -7.23 -5.26 -3.57
N PHE A 84 -6.75 -4.00 -3.54
CA PHE A 84 -6.49 -3.24 -4.77
C PHE A 84 -5.37 -3.84 -5.62
N SER A 85 -4.31 -4.37 -4.99
CA SER A 85 -3.25 -5.08 -5.73
C SER A 85 -3.77 -6.34 -6.41
N LEU A 86 -4.58 -7.13 -5.72
CA LEU A 86 -5.21 -8.33 -6.29
C LEU A 86 -6.19 -7.97 -7.42
N ARG A 87 -6.98 -6.89 -7.25
CA ARG A 87 -7.88 -6.40 -8.30
C ARG A 87 -7.11 -6.00 -9.56
N GLN A 88 -5.98 -5.33 -9.41
CA GLN A 88 -5.13 -4.97 -10.55
C GLN A 88 -4.57 -6.20 -11.24
N LEU A 89 -4.04 -7.17 -10.50
CA LEU A 89 -3.56 -8.44 -11.06
C LEU A 89 -4.68 -9.20 -11.79
N TRP A 90 -5.90 -9.14 -11.27
CA TRP A 90 -7.07 -9.73 -11.93
C TRP A 90 -7.36 -9.08 -13.28
N ILE A 91 -7.37 -7.74 -13.34
CA ILE A 91 -7.59 -6.99 -14.59
C ILE A 91 -6.48 -7.30 -15.62
N MET A 92 -5.23 -7.43 -15.16
CA MET A 92 -4.12 -7.82 -16.04
C MET A 92 -4.27 -9.25 -16.61
N ALA A 93 -4.80 -10.16 -15.80
CA ALA A 93 -5.04 -11.55 -16.25
C ALA A 93 -6.28 -11.67 -17.15
N PHE A 94 -7.29 -10.82 -16.92
CA PHE A 94 -8.58 -10.82 -17.64
C PHE A 94 -8.93 -9.40 -18.09
N PRO A 95 -8.32 -8.88 -19.16
CA PRO A 95 -8.51 -7.49 -19.63
C PRO A 95 -9.97 -7.15 -19.94
N ASP A 96 -10.76 -8.12 -20.41
CA ASP A 96 -12.19 -7.95 -20.70
C ASP A 96 -13.04 -7.63 -19.46
N SER A 97 -12.50 -7.83 -18.26
CA SER A 97 -13.17 -7.53 -17.00
C SER A 97 -13.04 -6.06 -16.57
N ALA A 98 -12.24 -5.27 -17.27
CA ALA A 98 -12.07 -3.85 -17.03
C ALA A 98 -13.11 -3.03 -17.82
N PRO A 99 -13.57 -1.86 -17.31
CA PRO A 99 -14.35 -0.93 -18.12
C PRO A 99 -13.60 -0.53 -19.38
N ALA A 100 -14.28 -0.57 -20.52
CA ALA A 100 -13.69 -0.47 -21.86
C ALA A 100 -12.99 0.87 -22.20
N CYS A 101 -13.18 1.94 -21.43
CA CYS A 101 -12.55 3.24 -21.64
C CYS A 101 -11.82 3.68 -20.39
N GLY A 102 -10.50 3.54 -20.39
CA GLY A 102 -9.63 4.10 -19.36
C GLY A 102 -9.16 5.49 -19.75
N ALA A 103 -9.95 6.54 -19.48
CA ALA A 103 -9.41 7.88 -19.49
C ALA A 103 -8.30 8.00 -18.44
N ASP A 104 -7.30 8.81 -18.74
CA ASP A 104 -6.20 9.12 -17.82
C ASP A 104 -6.79 9.77 -16.54
N ILE A 105 -6.23 9.47 -15.38
CA ILE A 105 -6.77 9.95 -14.11
C ILE A 105 -6.77 11.47 -14.02
N SER A 106 -5.81 12.14 -14.65
CA SER A 106 -5.74 13.61 -14.77
C SER A 106 -6.98 14.16 -15.49
N TYR A 107 -7.36 13.54 -16.60
CA TYR A 107 -8.56 13.90 -17.35
C TYR A 107 -9.85 13.63 -16.55
N LEU A 108 -9.89 12.50 -15.82
CA LEU A 108 -11.05 12.16 -14.98
C LEU A 108 -11.29 13.20 -13.89
N ILE A 109 -10.22 13.69 -13.25
CA ILE A 109 -10.32 14.69 -12.17
C ILE A 109 -10.79 16.05 -12.70
N GLU A 110 -10.40 16.43 -13.94
CA GLU A 110 -10.78 17.72 -14.52
C GLU A 110 -12.20 17.75 -15.06
N VAL A 111 -12.70 16.63 -15.59
CA VAL A 111 -13.94 16.62 -16.39
C VAL A 111 -15.11 15.97 -15.67
N PHE A 112 -14.86 15.02 -14.76
CA PHE A 112 -15.91 14.22 -14.12
C PHE A 112 -16.14 14.61 -12.66
N PRO A 113 -17.39 14.42 -12.16
CA PRO A 113 -17.70 14.64 -10.75
C PRO A 113 -16.92 13.65 -9.86
N ALA A 114 -16.63 14.06 -8.62
CA ALA A 114 -15.80 13.29 -7.68
C ALA A 114 -16.31 11.85 -7.44
N ALA A 115 -17.62 11.60 -7.59
CA ALA A 115 -18.20 10.27 -7.46
C ALA A 115 -17.70 9.30 -8.55
N ASP A 116 -17.66 9.77 -9.80
CA ASP A 116 -17.21 8.97 -10.95
C ASP A 116 -15.69 8.71 -10.88
N VAL A 117 -14.92 9.73 -10.44
CA VAL A 117 -13.49 9.58 -10.17
C VAL A 117 -13.25 8.53 -9.10
N LEU A 118 -13.98 8.56 -7.99
CA LEU A 118 -13.86 7.58 -6.91
C LEU A 118 -14.24 6.17 -7.39
N GLN A 119 -15.26 6.06 -8.24
CA GLN A 119 -15.64 4.80 -8.86
C GLN A 119 -14.52 4.25 -9.74
N ALA A 120 -13.92 5.07 -10.60
CA ALA A 120 -12.78 4.70 -11.44
C ALA A 120 -11.57 4.27 -10.60
N MET A 121 -11.29 4.97 -9.50
CA MET A 121 -10.21 4.63 -8.56
C MET A 121 -10.47 3.31 -7.81
N THR A 122 -11.72 2.93 -7.59
CA THR A 122 -12.09 1.71 -6.85
C THR A 122 -12.13 0.48 -7.75
N PHE A 123 -12.72 0.60 -8.91
CA PHE A 123 -12.91 -0.53 -9.83
C PHE A 123 -11.77 -0.71 -10.83
N GLY A 124 -10.95 0.32 -11.02
CA GLY A 124 -9.89 0.36 -12.02
C GLY A 124 -10.40 0.80 -13.40
N THR A 125 -9.47 1.19 -14.24
CA THR A 125 -9.70 1.57 -15.65
C THR A 125 -8.95 0.63 -16.57
N GLY A 126 -9.28 0.60 -17.87
CA GLY A 126 -8.63 -0.24 -18.86
C GLY A 126 -7.11 -0.05 -18.93
N ASN A 127 -6.61 1.16 -18.66
CA ASN A 127 -5.18 1.46 -18.60
C ASN A 127 -4.42 0.66 -17.53
N CYS A 128 -5.11 0.09 -16.53
CA CYS A 128 -4.46 -0.74 -15.51
C CYS A 128 -3.95 -2.09 -16.07
N ALA A 129 -4.45 -2.54 -17.22
CA ALA A 129 -4.03 -3.78 -17.86
C ALA A 129 -2.66 -3.67 -18.54
N ASP A 130 -2.29 -2.48 -19.01
CA ASP A 130 -1.08 -2.24 -19.81
C ASP A 130 0.19 -2.04 -18.97
N HIS A 131 0.08 -2.09 -17.65
CA HIS A 131 1.20 -1.89 -16.74
C HIS A 131 2.00 -3.18 -16.52
N SER A 132 3.26 -3.01 -16.09
CA SER A 132 4.10 -4.15 -15.70
C SER A 132 3.53 -4.88 -14.47
N VAL A 133 3.40 -6.19 -14.54
CA VAL A 133 2.95 -7.06 -13.45
C VAL A 133 3.83 -6.92 -12.18
N ALA A 134 5.09 -6.50 -12.34
CA ALA A 134 6.00 -6.31 -11.22
C ALA A 134 5.53 -5.23 -10.24
N ILE A 135 4.80 -4.20 -10.71
CA ILE A 135 4.33 -3.08 -9.87
C ILE A 135 3.28 -3.55 -8.84
N PRO A 136 2.13 -4.13 -9.24
CA PRO A 136 1.15 -4.60 -8.27
C PRO A 136 1.66 -5.78 -7.44
N LEU A 137 2.58 -6.59 -7.96
CA LEU A 137 3.17 -7.70 -7.22
C LEU A 137 4.09 -7.22 -6.10
N SER A 138 4.92 -6.20 -6.35
CA SER A 138 5.77 -5.58 -5.32
C SER A 138 4.95 -4.89 -4.22
N ALA A 139 3.87 -4.20 -4.59
CA ALA A 139 2.94 -3.60 -3.64
C ALA A 139 2.24 -4.67 -2.79
N LEU A 140 1.77 -5.75 -3.41
CA LEU A 140 1.16 -6.89 -2.70
C LEU A 140 2.14 -7.52 -1.71
N ALA A 141 3.38 -7.74 -2.11
CA ALA A 141 4.43 -8.26 -1.23
C ALA A 141 4.66 -7.33 -0.02
N GLY A 142 4.67 -6.01 -0.23
CA GLY A 142 4.76 -5.01 0.83
C GLY A 142 3.59 -5.10 1.81
N PHE A 143 2.36 -5.22 1.32
CA PHE A 143 1.18 -5.38 2.17
C PHE A 143 1.21 -6.69 2.97
N VAL A 144 1.61 -7.80 2.35
CA VAL A 144 1.76 -9.09 3.05
C VAL A 144 2.80 -9.00 4.16
N MET A 145 3.91 -8.31 3.93
CA MET A 145 4.92 -8.08 4.97
C MET A 145 4.37 -7.25 6.14
N ILE A 146 3.59 -6.21 5.88
CA ILE A 146 2.95 -5.40 6.94
C ILE A 146 1.94 -6.25 7.72
N ILE A 147 1.11 -7.04 7.05
CA ILE A 147 0.12 -7.92 7.71
C ILE A 147 0.82 -8.95 8.59
N THR A 148 1.85 -9.63 8.08
CA THR A 148 2.60 -10.63 8.85
C THR A 148 3.30 -10.02 10.05
N TRP A 149 3.89 -8.84 9.88
CA TRP A 149 4.45 -8.08 11.00
C TRP A 149 3.38 -7.73 12.03
N ALA A 150 2.22 -7.22 11.61
CA ALA A 150 1.14 -6.81 12.52
C ALA A 150 0.60 -8.01 13.33
N LEU A 151 0.37 -9.15 12.67
CA LEU A 151 -0.07 -10.37 13.34
C LEU A 151 0.96 -10.89 14.34
N TRP A 152 2.23 -10.90 13.96
CA TRP A 152 3.31 -11.31 14.85
C TRP A 152 3.46 -10.35 16.04
N HIS A 153 3.37 -9.04 15.81
CA HIS A 153 3.42 -8.02 16.84
C HIS A 153 2.26 -8.17 17.83
N LEU A 154 1.03 -8.35 17.35
CA LEU A 154 -0.15 -8.62 18.16
C LEU A 154 0.03 -9.89 18.99
N HIS A 155 0.52 -10.96 18.39
CA HIS A 155 0.75 -12.22 19.10
C HIS A 155 1.75 -12.05 20.27
N ARG A 156 2.81 -11.27 20.07
CA ARG A 156 3.76 -10.93 21.15
C ARG A 156 3.11 -10.09 22.26
N LEU A 157 2.27 -9.11 21.91
CA LEU A 157 1.56 -8.28 22.88
C LEU A 157 0.49 -9.05 23.71
N VAL A 158 0.00 -10.16 23.19
CA VAL A 158 -0.95 -11.01 23.94
C VAL A 158 -0.24 -11.93 24.90
N ARG A 159 1.02 -12.32 24.59
CA ARG A 159 1.80 -13.23 25.43
C ARG A 159 2.66 -12.53 26.50
N ALA A 160 2.83 -11.22 26.41
CA ALA A 160 3.55 -10.40 27.38
C ALA A 160 2.64 -9.88 28.48
#